data_832598f6e4238105dd2aea1824b48f2e
#
_entry.id   832598f6e4238105dd2aea1824b48f2e
#
_cell.length_a   1.000
_cell.length_b   1.000
_cell.length_c   1.000
_cell.angle_alpha   90.00
_cell.angle_beta   90.00
_cell.angle_gamma   90.00
#
_symmetry.space_group_name_H-M   'P 1'
#
loop_
_entity.id
_entity.type
_entity.pdbx_description
1 polymer ?
#
loop_
_entity_poly.entity_id
_entity_poly.type
_entity_poly.pdbx_seq_one_letter_code
_entity_poly.pdbx_strand_id
1 'polypeptide(L)'
;MKFNEKEIKLKDGTRCILRSPNEFDAEKMLEYLKMTSEETHFMVRYPEEIKITTDKEIEIIKESLNSKQDLMIAAFIDDELAGNIGLNCIRDHIKLRHRAAFGISIKEKYWNKGIGNILIKEVIEQAKQIGYEQIELGVFSDNDKAIALYKKYGFEIWGNTKNAFKLKDGTYCDEISMGRMLE
;
A
#
# COMPACT_ATOMS: atom_id res chain seq x y z
N MET A 1 -2.90 -13.15 -5.48
CA MET A 1 -3.46 -14.01 -4.40
C MET A 1 -4.70 -13.35 -3.81
N LYS A 2 -5.70 -14.13 -3.40
CA LYS A 2 -6.93 -13.59 -2.80
C LYS A 2 -6.79 -13.55 -1.28
N PHE A 3 -6.96 -12.38 -0.68
CA PHE A 3 -7.10 -12.21 0.76
C PHE A 3 -8.51 -12.62 1.22
N ASN A 4 -8.60 -13.42 2.27
CA ASN A 4 -9.88 -13.79 2.84
C ASN A 4 -10.53 -12.59 3.52
N GLU A 5 -11.81 -12.36 3.20
CA GLU A 5 -12.56 -11.26 3.78
C GLU A 5 -12.57 -11.32 5.30
N LYS A 6 -12.31 -10.19 5.94
CA LYS A 6 -12.37 -10.00 7.40
C LYS A 6 -13.19 -8.76 7.73
N GLU A 7 -14.14 -8.91 8.62
CA GLU A 7 -14.82 -7.78 9.25
C GLU A 7 -14.07 -7.37 10.52
N ILE A 8 -13.79 -6.08 10.65
CA ILE A 8 -13.12 -5.50 11.80
C ILE A 8 -13.87 -4.28 12.31
N LYS A 9 -13.67 -3.94 13.58
CA LYS A 9 -14.11 -2.66 14.16
C LYS A 9 -12.90 -1.75 14.34
N LEU A 10 -13.00 -0.54 13.81
CA LEU A 10 -12.01 0.51 14.02
C LEU A 10 -12.08 1.05 15.45
N LYS A 11 -11.13 1.91 15.83
CA LYS A 11 -11.05 2.46 17.20
C LYS A 11 -12.28 3.24 17.63
N ASP A 12 -12.98 3.87 16.70
CA ASP A 12 -14.20 4.65 16.90
C ASP A 12 -15.48 3.79 16.82
N GLY A 13 -15.33 2.46 16.69
CA GLY A 13 -16.44 1.52 16.55
C GLY A 13 -16.94 1.34 15.11
N THR A 14 -16.44 2.09 14.15
CA THR A 14 -16.82 1.98 12.72
C THR A 14 -16.53 0.58 12.21
N ARG A 15 -17.49 -0.01 11.50
CA ARG A 15 -17.32 -1.28 10.78
C ARG A 15 -16.45 -1.08 9.56
N CYS A 16 -15.45 -1.91 9.39
CA CYS A 16 -14.58 -1.89 8.23
C CYS A 16 -14.41 -3.32 7.70
N ILE A 17 -14.51 -3.50 6.39
CA ILE A 17 -14.31 -4.78 5.72
C ILE A 17 -12.95 -4.73 5.02
N LEU A 18 -12.10 -5.71 5.32
CA LEU A 18 -10.85 -5.94 4.60
C LEU A 18 -11.08 -7.07 3.61
N ARG A 19 -10.77 -6.87 2.35
CA ARG A 19 -10.81 -7.90 1.31
C ARG A 19 -9.92 -7.54 0.14
N SER A 20 -9.59 -8.51 -0.70
CA SER A 20 -9.04 -8.19 -2.02
C SER A 20 -10.08 -7.45 -2.85
N PRO A 21 -9.67 -6.41 -3.62
CA PRO A 21 -10.55 -5.84 -4.65
C PRO A 21 -10.87 -6.88 -5.72
N ASN A 22 -12.01 -6.72 -6.39
CA ASN A 22 -12.44 -7.53 -7.52
C ASN A 22 -12.73 -6.63 -8.73
N GLU A 23 -13.08 -7.21 -9.86
CA GLU A 23 -13.31 -6.47 -11.12
C GLU A 23 -14.37 -5.37 -11.02
N PHE A 24 -15.36 -5.53 -10.14
CA PHE A 24 -16.42 -4.53 -9.91
C PHE A 24 -15.95 -3.33 -9.09
N ASP A 25 -14.78 -3.43 -8.48
CA ASP A 25 -14.16 -2.33 -7.71
C ASP A 25 -13.26 -1.43 -8.59
N ALA A 26 -13.04 -1.76 -9.86
CA ALA A 26 -12.05 -1.08 -10.70
C ALA A 26 -12.27 0.45 -10.80
N GLU A 27 -13.52 0.89 -11.00
CA GLU A 27 -13.84 2.32 -11.03
C GLU A 27 -13.58 2.99 -9.68
N LYS A 28 -14.00 2.34 -8.57
CA LYS A 28 -13.72 2.82 -7.21
C LYS A 28 -12.22 2.90 -6.92
N MET A 29 -11.42 1.95 -7.44
CA MET A 29 -9.95 1.96 -7.31
C MET A 29 -9.34 3.14 -8.07
N LEU A 30 -9.78 3.44 -9.29
CA LEU A 30 -9.27 4.57 -10.07
C LEU A 30 -9.64 5.92 -9.44
N GLU A 31 -10.87 6.08 -8.97
CA GLU A 31 -11.30 7.27 -8.21
C GLU A 31 -10.48 7.44 -6.92
N TYR A 32 -10.29 6.34 -6.20
CA TYR A 32 -9.48 6.30 -4.99
C TYR A 32 -8.03 6.71 -5.26
N LEU A 33 -7.39 6.18 -6.30
CA LEU A 33 -6.01 6.54 -6.68
C LEU A 33 -5.88 8.03 -7.01
N LYS A 34 -6.82 8.59 -7.75
CA LYS A 34 -6.83 10.04 -8.05
C LYS A 34 -7.00 10.87 -6.79
N MET A 35 -7.98 10.53 -5.96
CA MET A 35 -8.26 11.24 -4.71
C MET A 35 -7.07 11.22 -3.76
N THR A 36 -6.50 10.05 -3.48
CA THR A 36 -5.34 9.95 -2.57
C THR A 36 -4.10 10.65 -3.12
N SER A 37 -3.95 10.74 -4.45
CA SER A 37 -2.87 11.51 -5.09
C SER A 37 -3.09 13.03 -5.04
N GLU A 38 -4.34 13.49 -4.89
CA GLU A 38 -4.67 14.90 -4.72
C GLU A 38 -4.54 15.34 -3.25
N GLU A 39 -4.88 14.47 -2.30
CA GLU A 39 -4.89 14.75 -0.86
C GLU A 39 -3.48 14.99 -0.28
N THR A 40 -2.42 14.50 -0.93
CA THR A 40 -1.06 14.57 -0.38
C THR A 40 0.04 14.45 -1.45
N HIS A 41 1.19 15.09 -1.21
CA HIS A 41 2.36 14.93 -2.09
C HIS A 41 3.14 13.61 -1.85
N PHE A 42 2.74 12.79 -0.87
CA PHE A 42 3.40 11.52 -0.57
C PHE A 42 3.07 10.39 -1.56
N MET A 43 2.17 10.62 -2.50
CA MET A 43 1.92 9.69 -3.59
C MET A 43 2.88 9.98 -4.75
N VAL A 44 3.46 8.91 -5.34
CA VAL A 44 4.46 9.02 -6.42
C VAL A 44 3.90 9.67 -7.69
N ARG A 45 2.59 9.56 -7.92
CA ARG A 45 1.91 10.10 -9.11
C ARG A 45 1.03 11.27 -8.72
N TYR A 46 1.03 12.28 -9.55
CA TYR A 46 0.00 13.31 -9.51
C TYR A 46 -1.32 12.79 -10.13
N PRO A 47 -2.49 13.34 -9.77
CA PRO A 47 -3.78 12.87 -10.29
C PRO A 47 -3.86 12.84 -11.82
N GLU A 48 -3.28 13.83 -12.52
CA GLU A 48 -3.27 13.92 -13.98
C GLU A 48 -2.37 12.89 -14.68
N GLU A 49 -1.49 12.24 -13.95
CA GLU A 49 -0.65 11.13 -14.45
C GLU A 49 -1.37 9.79 -14.40
N ILE A 50 -2.50 9.70 -13.69
CA ILE A 50 -3.32 8.51 -13.59
C ILE A 50 -4.21 8.41 -14.83
N LYS A 51 -3.65 7.83 -15.89
CA LYS A 51 -4.31 7.63 -17.20
C LYS A 51 -4.75 6.18 -17.43
N ILE A 52 -4.78 5.39 -16.36
CA ILE A 52 -5.19 3.99 -16.41
C ILE A 52 -6.70 3.94 -16.74
N THR A 53 -7.09 3.11 -17.70
CA THR A 53 -8.49 2.86 -18.03
C THR A 53 -9.11 1.85 -17.08
N THR A 54 -10.43 1.83 -16.96
CA THR A 54 -11.15 0.83 -16.15
C THR A 54 -10.82 -0.59 -16.59
N ASP A 55 -10.74 -0.86 -17.89
CA ASP A 55 -10.37 -2.19 -18.41
C ASP A 55 -8.94 -2.60 -17.94
N LYS A 56 -8.00 -1.66 -17.97
CA LYS A 56 -6.63 -1.96 -17.50
C LYS A 56 -6.57 -2.18 -16.00
N GLU A 57 -7.36 -1.45 -15.23
CA GLU A 57 -7.46 -1.67 -13.78
C GLU A 57 -8.09 -3.04 -13.46
N ILE A 58 -9.10 -3.47 -14.24
CA ILE A 58 -9.66 -4.83 -14.14
C ILE A 58 -8.58 -5.89 -14.40
N GLU A 59 -7.73 -5.70 -15.42
CA GLU A 59 -6.60 -6.61 -15.67
C GLU A 59 -5.64 -6.67 -14.48
N ILE A 60 -5.22 -5.52 -13.94
CA ILE A 60 -4.33 -5.43 -12.77
C ILE A 60 -4.92 -6.16 -11.57
N ILE A 61 -6.21 -5.95 -11.29
CA ILE A 61 -6.91 -6.64 -10.20
C ILE A 61 -6.91 -8.15 -10.44
N LYS A 62 -7.25 -8.61 -11.65
CA LYS A 62 -7.26 -10.03 -12.00
C LYS A 62 -5.87 -10.66 -11.91
N GLU A 63 -4.83 -9.97 -12.37
CA GLU A 63 -3.44 -10.42 -12.24
C GLU A 63 -3.06 -10.61 -10.77
N SER A 64 -3.36 -9.63 -9.90
CA SER A 64 -3.13 -9.74 -8.46
C SER A 64 -3.89 -10.89 -7.81
N LEU A 65 -5.18 -11.08 -8.15
CA LEU A 65 -5.99 -12.19 -7.61
C LEU A 65 -5.45 -13.57 -8.01
N ASN A 66 -4.87 -13.69 -9.21
CA ASN A 66 -4.31 -14.94 -9.75
C ASN A 66 -2.82 -15.13 -9.42
N SER A 67 -2.14 -14.11 -8.94
CA SER A 67 -0.74 -14.19 -8.54
C SER A 67 -0.56 -15.14 -7.35
N LYS A 68 0.61 -15.79 -7.28
CA LYS A 68 1.04 -16.57 -6.11
C LYS A 68 1.94 -15.76 -5.17
N GLN A 69 2.38 -14.60 -5.62
CA GLN A 69 3.40 -13.77 -4.95
C GLN A 69 2.87 -12.37 -4.61
N ASP A 70 1.93 -11.85 -5.41
CA ASP A 70 1.40 -10.50 -5.21
C ASP A 70 0.02 -10.55 -4.54
N LEU A 71 -0.28 -9.51 -3.77
CA LEU A 71 -1.52 -9.41 -3.01
C LEU A 71 -1.98 -7.95 -2.92
N MET A 72 -3.26 -7.71 -3.10
CA MET A 72 -3.90 -6.45 -2.71
C MET A 72 -4.91 -6.69 -1.57
N ILE A 73 -4.88 -5.82 -0.56
CA ILE A 73 -5.87 -5.78 0.53
C ILE A 73 -6.46 -4.38 0.55
N ALA A 74 -7.75 -4.28 0.36
CA ALA A 74 -8.50 -3.03 0.40
C ALA A 74 -9.37 -2.98 1.66
N ALA A 75 -9.46 -1.81 2.27
CA ALA A 75 -10.30 -1.51 3.42
C ALA A 75 -11.54 -0.74 2.95
N PHE A 76 -12.73 -1.28 3.21
CA PHE A 76 -14.01 -0.69 2.84
C PHE A 76 -14.78 -0.26 4.08
N ILE A 77 -15.35 0.95 4.05
CA ILE A 77 -16.27 1.50 5.06
C ILE A 77 -17.52 1.96 4.31
N ASP A 78 -18.68 1.40 4.67
CA ASP A 78 -19.97 1.70 4.01
C ASP A 78 -19.87 1.60 2.47
N ASP A 79 -19.21 0.53 1.99
CA ASP A 79 -18.93 0.24 0.56
C ASP A 79 -17.99 1.26 -0.13
N GLU A 80 -17.45 2.23 0.58
CA GLU A 80 -16.43 3.13 0.07
C GLU A 80 -15.02 2.60 0.34
N LEU A 81 -14.15 2.68 -0.65
CA LEU A 81 -12.74 2.32 -0.51
C LEU A 81 -12.01 3.39 0.34
N ALA A 82 -11.66 3.01 1.57
CA ALA A 82 -11.04 3.87 2.57
C ALA A 82 -9.51 3.81 2.56
N GLY A 83 -8.95 2.66 2.23
CA GLY A 83 -7.51 2.42 2.19
C GLY A 83 -7.17 1.19 1.37
N ASN A 84 -5.94 1.12 0.89
CA ASN A 84 -5.41 -0.01 0.14
C ASN A 84 -3.94 -0.24 0.47
N ILE A 85 -3.52 -1.51 0.50
CA ILE A 85 -2.14 -1.94 0.58
C ILE A 85 -1.89 -3.00 -0.48
N GLY A 86 -0.81 -2.83 -1.26
CA GLY A 86 -0.36 -3.81 -2.25
C GLY A 86 0.99 -4.37 -1.86
N LEU A 87 1.13 -5.69 -1.85
CA LEU A 87 2.38 -6.43 -1.66
C LEU A 87 2.79 -7.03 -2.99
N ASN A 88 4.03 -6.80 -3.42
CA ASN A 88 4.54 -7.28 -4.69
C ASN A 88 5.93 -7.91 -4.53
N CYS A 89 6.15 -9.03 -5.19
CA CYS A 89 7.49 -9.59 -5.34
C CYS A 89 8.41 -8.56 -6.02
N ILE A 90 9.59 -8.31 -5.47
CA ILE A 90 10.52 -7.36 -6.08
C ILE A 90 10.94 -7.82 -7.47
N ARG A 91 11.34 -9.09 -7.60
CA ARG A 91 11.62 -9.77 -8.86
C ARG A 91 11.62 -11.28 -8.64
N ASP A 92 11.00 -12.02 -9.54
CA ASP A 92 11.00 -13.49 -9.52
C ASP A 92 12.31 -14.06 -10.09
N HIS A 93 13.43 -13.70 -9.47
CA HIS A 93 14.75 -14.29 -9.71
C HIS A 93 15.22 -14.99 -8.44
N ILE A 94 15.91 -16.12 -8.57
CA ILE A 94 16.35 -16.95 -7.43
C ILE A 94 17.00 -16.11 -6.31
N LYS A 95 17.80 -15.10 -6.65
CA LYS A 95 18.49 -14.25 -5.68
C LYS A 95 17.61 -13.16 -5.05
N LEU A 96 16.42 -12.91 -5.56
CA LEU A 96 15.56 -11.77 -5.16
C LEU A 96 14.16 -12.17 -4.73
N ARG A 97 13.68 -13.35 -5.12
CA ARG A 97 12.29 -13.80 -4.89
C ARG A 97 11.90 -13.98 -3.42
N HIS A 98 12.87 -13.93 -2.51
CA HIS A 98 12.63 -13.94 -1.06
C HIS A 98 12.20 -12.57 -0.53
N ARG A 99 12.21 -11.53 -1.38
CA ARG A 99 11.96 -10.14 -1.04
C ARG A 99 10.65 -9.64 -1.65
N ALA A 100 9.87 -8.92 -0.88
CA ALA A 100 8.70 -8.21 -1.38
C ALA A 100 8.76 -6.74 -0.97
N ALA A 101 8.14 -5.89 -1.79
CA ALA A 101 7.88 -4.50 -1.44
C ALA A 101 6.37 -4.27 -1.29
N PHE A 102 5.98 -3.30 -0.47
CA PHE A 102 4.60 -2.89 -0.37
C PHE A 102 4.43 -1.38 -0.47
N GLY A 103 3.26 -0.96 -0.95
CA GLY A 103 2.79 0.41 -0.93
C GLY A 103 1.44 0.49 -0.24
N ILE A 104 1.22 1.54 0.55
CA ILE A 104 -0.02 1.77 1.28
C ILE A 104 -0.49 3.20 1.07
N SER A 105 -1.79 3.37 0.90
CA SER A 105 -2.44 4.69 0.94
C SER A 105 -3.76 4.59 1.71
N ILE A 106 -4.22 5.70 2.24
CA ILE A 106 -5.48 5.83 2.98
C ILE A 106 -6.03 7.22 2.70
N LYS A 107 -7.32 7.33 2.31
CA LYS A 107 -7.97 8.62 2.11
C LYS A 107 -7.88 9.47 3.39
N GLU A 108 -7.64 10.77 3.24
CA GLU A 108 -7.43 11.71 4.35
C GLU A 108 -8.55 11.66 5.40
N LYS A 109 -9.81 11.62 4.96
CA LYS A 109 -10.98 11.55 5.86
C LYS A 109 -11.02 10.31 6.77
N TYR A 110 -10.21 9.29 6.47
CA TYR A 110 -10.08 8.07 7.26
C TYR A 110 -8.76 7.97 8.03
N TRP A 111 -7.93 9.01 8.02
CA TRP A 111 -6.71 9.04 8.81
C TRP A 111 -7.02 8.99 10.31
N ASN A 112 -6.06 8.53 11.09
CA ASN A 112 -6.12 8.40 12.55
C ASN A 112 -7.19 7.40 13.08
N LYS A 113 -7.96 6.72 12.22
CA LYS A 113 -8.94 5.69 12.61
C LYS A 113 -8.32 4.31 12.86
N GLY A 114 -7.02 4.14 12.60
CA GLY A 114 -6.30 2.89 12.84
C GLY A 114 -6.18 1.97 11.63
N ILE A 115 -6.71 2.33 10.45
CA ILE A 115 -6.67 1.53 9.22
C ILE A 115 -5.23 1.17 8.84
N GLY A 116 -4.28 2.13 8.89
CA GLY A 116 -2.88 1.88 8.58
C GLY A 116 -2.25 0.81 9.47
N ASN A 117 -2.54 0.83 10.79
CA ASN A 117 -2.05 -0.21 11.70
C ASN A 117 -2.56 -1.60 11.30
N ILE A 118 -3.81 -1.70 10.90
CA ILE A 118 -4.44 -2.96 10.53
C ILE A 118 -3.86 -3.48 9.23
N LEU A 119 -3.80 -2.63 8.19
CA LEU A 119 -3.26 -3.01 6.88
C LEU A 119 -1.79 -3.44 6.95
N ILE A 120 -0.95 -2.72 7.73
CA ILE A 120 0.46 -3.10 7.95
C ILE A 120 0.56 -4.46 8.65
N LYS A 121 -0.26 -4.70 9.68
CA LYS A 121 -0.28 -5.98 10.36
C LYS A 121 -0.66 -7.11 9.40
N GLU A 122 -1.73 -6.93 8.62
CA GLU A 122 -2.19 -7.95 7.69
C GLU A 122 -1.15 -8.22 6.59
N VAL A 123 -0.51 -7.20 6.01
CA VAL A 123 0.49 -7.41 4.96
C VAL A 123 1.72 -8.16 5.47
N ILE A 124 2.16 -7.90 6.71
CA ILE A 124 3.25 -8.64 7.35
C ILE A 124 2.88 -10.13 7.49
N GLU A 125 1.70 -10.42 8.00
CA GLU A 125 1.22 -11.80 8.16
C GLU A 125 1.09 -12.52 6.81
N GLN A 126 0.55 -11.84 5.79
CA GLN A 126 0.43 -12.41 4.46
C GLN A 126 1.81 -12.64 3.80
N ALA A 127 2.74 -11.71 3.96
CA ALA A 127 4.10 -11.86 3.45
C ALA A 127 4.78 -13.11 4.02
N LYS A 128 4.63 -13.37 5.34
CA LYS A 128 5.10 -14.60 5.98
C LYS A 128 4.44 -15.87 5.40
N GLN A 129 3.12 -15.84 5.22
CA GLN A 129 2.37 -16.98 4.66
C GLN A 129 2.75 -17.30 3.22
N ILE A 130 3.10 -16.29 2.43
CA ILE A 130 3.60 -16.45 1.06
C ILE A 130 5.02 -17.07 1.06
N GLY A 131 5.78 -16.88 2.16
CA GLY A 131 7.15 -17.36 2.29
C GLY A 131 8.21 -16.31 1.98
N TYR A 132 7.86 -15.02 2.05
CA TYR A 132 8.86 -13.96 2.00
C TYR A 132 9.69 -13.94 3.29
N GLU A 133 10.99 -13.71 3.16
CA GLU A 133 11.92 -13.59 4.28
C GLU A 133 12.14 -12.11 4.67
N GLN A 134 11.73 -11.18 3.79
CA GLN A 134 11.97 -9.76 3.95
C GLN A 134 10.92 -8.94 3.20
N ILE A 135 10.46 -7.86 3.84
CA ILE A 135 9.59 -6.86 3.21
C ILE A 135 10.20 -5.47 3.34
N GLU A 136 10.00 -4.65 2.32
CA GLU A 136 10.58 -3.32 2.22
C GLU A 136 9.63 -2.30 1.60
N LEU A 137 9.93 -1.03 1.80
CA LEU A 137 9.19 0.10 1.27
C LEU A 137 10.10 1.31 1.05
N GLY A 138 9.67 2.23 0.19
CA GLY A 138 10.17 3.60 0.11
C GLY A 138 9.16 4.57 0.71
N VAL A 139 9.63 5.60 1.39
CA VAL A 139 8.78 6.64 1.98
C VAL A 139 9.43 8.00 1.85
N PHE A 140 8.65 9.04 1.56
CA PHE A 140 9.11 10.42 1.57
C PHE A 140 9.70 10.76 2.94
N SER A 141 10.87 11.41 2.96
CA SER A 141 11.62 11.69 4.20
C SER A 141 10.92 12.61 5.18
N ASP A 142 9.95 13.40 4.70
CA ASP A 142 9.10 14.32 5.46
C ASP A 142 7.74 13.70 5.87
N ASN A 143 7.51 12.42 5.56
CA ASN A 143 6.33 11.69 6.02
C ASN A 143 6.54 11.04 7.39
N ASP A 144 6.73 11.89 8.42
CA ASP A 144 7.00 11.46 9.79
C ASP A 144 5.95 10.47 10.34
N LYS A 145 4.67 10.66 9.97
CA LYS A 145 3.57 9.79 10.43
C LYS A 145 3.72 8.36 9.90
N ALA A 146 4.04 8.23 8.61
CA ALA A 146 4.23 6.92 7.99
C ALA A 146 5.52 6.26 8.53
N ILE A 147 6.62 7.01 8.64
CA ILE A 147 7.89 6.51 9.20
C ILE A 147 7.69 6.01 10.63
N ALA A 148 6.97 6.76 11.48
CA ALA A 148 6.67 6.33 12.85
C ALA A 148 5.80 5.06 12.88
N LEU A 149 4.83 4.95 11.97
CA LEU A 149 4.00 3.77 11.83
C LEU A 149 4.83 2.54 11.44
N TYR A 150 5.72 2.66 10.45
CA TYR A 150 6.57 1.55 10.02
C TYR A 150 7.54 1.12 11.13
N LYS A 151 8.19 2.07 11.82
CA LYS A 151 9.06 1.78 12.98
C LYS A 151 8.32 1.01 14.07
N LYS A 152 7.07 1.36 14.37
CA LYS A 152 6.21 0.64 15.34
C LYS A 152 6.05 -0.83 14.98
N TYR A 153 6.06 -1.18 13.69
CA TYR A 153 5.95 -2.55 13.18
C TYR A 153 7.32 -3.19 12.89
N GLY A 154 8.40 -2.65 13.44
CA GLY A 154 9.74 -3.24 13.38
C GLY A 154 10.45 -3.02 12.04
N PHE A 155 10.02 -2.03 11.24
CA PHE A 155 10.80 -1.62 10.08
C PHE A 155 11.95 -0.72 10.51
N GLU A 156 13.12 -0.97 9.94
CA GLU A 156 14.35 -0.20 10.16
C GLU A 156 14.68 0.62 8.91
N ILE A 157 15.40 1.72 9.10
CA ILE A 157 15.91 2.52 7.97
C ILE A 157 17.13 1.80 7.39
N TRP A 158 17.07 1.45 6.10
CA TRP A 158 18.16 0.80 5.38
C TRP A 158 18.94 1.75 4.48
N GLY A 159 18.36 2.89 4.14
CA GLY A 159 19.03 3.88 3.31
C GLY A 159 18.27 5.19 3.16
N ASN A 160 18.94 6.16 2.55
CA ASN A 160 18.37 7.45 2.16
C ASN A 160 18.88 7.83 0.76
N THR A 161 17.97 7.99 -0.19
CA THR A 161 18.25 8.50 -1.52
C THR A 161 18.01 10.01 -1.55
N LYS A 162 19.07 10.79 -1.72
CA LYS A 162 18.98 12.25 -1.78
C LYS A 162 18.28 12.70 -3.04
N ASN A 163 17.37 13.71 -2.89
CA ASN A 163 16.65 14.31 -4.00
C ASN A 163 15.92 13.28 -4.89
N ALA A 164 15.39 12.23 -4.28
CA ALA A 164 14.72 11.14 -4.98
C ALA A 164 13.45 11.60 -5.72
N PHE A 165 12.77 12.60 -5.14
CA PHE A 165 11.55 13.18 -5.71
C PHE A 165 11.75 14.67 -5.99
N LYS A 166 11.25 15.12 -7.14
CA LYS A 166 11.14 16.53 -7.48
C LYS A 166 9.67 16.90 -7.63
N LEU A 167 9.19 17.77 -6.76
CA LEU A 167 7.82 18.25 -6.79
C LEU A 167 7.61 19.29 -7.90
N LYS A 168 6.35 19.55 -8.28
CA LYS A 168 6.00 20.51 -9.34
C LYS A 168 6.47 21.96 -9.05
N ASP A 169 6.55 22.33 -7.78
CA ASP A 169 7.07 23.63 -7.35
C ASP A 169 8.59 23.74 -7.40
N GLY A 170 9.28 22.65 -7.79
CA GLY A 170 10.73 22.55 -7.86
C GLY A 170 11.40 22.07 -6.58
N THR A 171 10.66 21.87 -5.49
CA THR A 171 11.17 21.33 -4.22
C THR A 171 11.64 19.90 -4.42
N TYR A 172 12.77 19.54 -3.76
CA TYR A 172 13.28 18.19 -3.74
C TYR A 172 13.01 17.54 -2.40
N CYS A 173 12.60 16.27 -2.43
CA CYS A 173 12.43 15.43 -1.24
C CYS A 173 13.32 14.19 -1.36
N ASP A 174 13.85 13.75 -0.22
CA ASP A 174 14.59 12.50 -0.12
C ASP A 174 13.62 11.32 -0.01
N GLU A 175 14.08 10.12 -0.38
CA GLU A 175 13.41 8.86 -0.09
C GLU A 175 14.16 8.10 0.99
N ILE A 176 13.44 7.73 2.03
CA ILE A 176 13.91 6.79 3.06
C ILE A 176 13.49 5.38 2.64
N SER A 177 14.46 4.51 2.41
CA SER A 177 14.22 3.08 2.24
C SER A 177 14.12 2.43 3.62
N MET A 178 13.06 1.70 3.88
CA MET A 178 12.86 0.96 5.12
C MET A 178 12.58 -0.51 4.81
N GLY A 179 13.01 -1.38 5.72
CA GLY A 179 12.76 -2.80 5.58
C GLY A 179 12.69 -3.53 6.90
N ARG A 180 12.16 -4.74 6.84
CA ARG A 180 12.00 -5.64 7.97
C ARG A 180 12.27 -7.08 7.54
N MET A 181 13.09 -7.80 8.32
CA MET A 181 13.22 -9.25 8.21
C MET A 181 11.98 -9.93 8.80
N LEU A 182 11.50 -10.97 8.13
CA LEU A 182 10.35 -11.77 8.55
C LEU A 182 10.87 -13.09 9.16
N GLU A 183 10.57 -13.30 10.42
CA GLU A 183 10.81 -14.54 11.15
C GLU A 183 9.59 -15.46 11.06
#